data_616ddf5641e18fec1ec58345b291ae09
#
_entry.id   616ddf5641e18fec1ec58345b291ae09
#
_cell.length_a   1.000
_cell.length_b   1.000
_cell.length_c   1.000
_cell.angle_alpha   90.00
_cell.angle_beta   90.00
_cell.angle_gamma   90.00
#
_symmetry.space_group_name_H-M   'P 1'
#
loop_
_entity.id
_entity.type
_entity.pdbx_description
1 polymer ?
#
loop_
_entity_poly.entity_id
_entity_poly.type
_entity_poly.pdbx_seq_one_letter_code
_entity_poly.pdbx_strand_id
1 'polypeptide(L)'
;MAGDGGAPWPELLERCCFPPGSGPLVAAVSGGPDSLALLALACATGRTVLAVHVDHGLRPGSAAEADVVAAAAARFGARFEARRAEVAPGPDLEARARRARYGLLPTGVLTGHTADDQAETVLLNLLRGAGVDGLAGMRTGSVVVHPILGLRRKRRSRLD
;
A
#
# COMPACT_ATOMS: atom_id res chain seq x y z
N MET A 1 -30.04 6.50 19.66
CA MET A 1 -30.10 5.88 18.32
C MET A 1 -28.82 6.27 17.61
N ALA A 2 -27.76 5.51 17.83
CA ALA A 2 -26.52 5.67 17.07
C ALA A 2 -26.79 5.14 15.66
N GLY A 3 -26.72 6.02 14.65
CA GLY A 3 -26.86 5.62 13.26
C GLY A 3 -25.78 4.62 12.91
N ASP A 4 -26.21 3.45 12.50
CA ASP A 4 -25.40 2.41 11.87
C ASP A 4 -24.90 2.97 10.52
N GLY A 5 -23.84 3.75 10.60
CA GLY A 5 -23.08 4.15 9.44
C GLY A 5 -22.28 2.96 8.97
N GLY A 6 -22.95 1.97 8.39
CA GLY A 6 -22.30 0.83 7.77
C GLY A 6 -21.16 1.31 6.91
N ALA A 7 -19.93 0.91 7.24
CA ALA A 7 -18.76 1.29 6.46
C ALA A 7 -19.01 0.87 5.01
N PRO A 8 -18.69 1.71 4.00
CA PRO A 8 -19.02 1.48 2.59
C PRO A 8 -18.14 0.38 1.96
N TRP A 9 -17.82 -0.66 2.75
CA TRP A 9 -16.91 -1.73 2.34
C TRP A 9 -17.37 -2.47 1.07
N PRO A 10 -18.66 -2.85 0.90
CA PRO A 10 -19.08 -3.58 -0.29
C PRO A 10 -18.83 -2.78 -1.58
N GLU A 11 -19.26 -1.52 -1.61
CA GLU A 11 -19.09 -0.65 -2.78
C GLU A 11 -17.62 -0.35 -3.10
N LEU A 12 -16.77 -0.24 -2.07
CA LEU A 12 -15.34 -0.06 -2.26
C LEU A 12 -14.66 -1.34 -2.72
N LEU A 13 -15.06 -2.50 -2.20
CA LEU A 13 -14.51 -3.80 -2.60
C LEU A 13 -14.80 -4.13 -4.06
N GLU A 14 -15.98 -3.79 -4.58
CA GLU A 14 -16.32 -3.96 -6.00
C GLU A 14 -15.37 -3.20 -6.94
N ARG A 15 -14.76 -2.13 -6.45
CA ARG A 15 -13.80 -1.32 -7.20
C ARG A 15 -12.35 -1.73 -6.98
N CYS A 16 -12.10 -2.74 -6.16
CA CYS A 16 -10.79 -3.27 -5.87
C CYS A 16 -10.52 -4.52 -6.69
N CYS A 17 -9.27 -4.71 -7.10
CA CYS A 17 -8.82 -5.90 -7.84
C CYS A 17 -7.89 -6.75 -6.96
N PHE A 18 -8.47 -7.49 -6.01
CA PHE A 18 -7.70 -8.46 -5.24
C PHE A 18 -7.39 -9.72 -6.05
N PRO A 19 -6.26 -10.41 -5.76
CA PRO A 19 -5.95 -11.67 -6.39
C PRO A 19 -7.08 -12.69 -6.19
N PRO A 20 -7.41 -13.49 -7.19
CA PRO A 20 -8.45 -14.52 -7.08
C PRO A 20 -8.09 -15.60 -6.06
N GLY A 21 -9.10 -16.33 -5.58
CA GLY A 21 -8.93 -17.43 -4.64
C GLY A 21 -9.17 -17.01 -3.18
N SER A 22 -9.08 -18.01 -2.29
CA SER A 22 -9.36 -17.87 -0.84
C SER A 22 -8.11 -17.90 0.04
N GLY A 23 -6.93 -18.01 -0.56
CA GLY A 23 -5.66 -18.06 0.18
C GLY A 23 -5.36 -16.77 0.93
N PRO A 24 -4.37 -16.78 1.85
CA PRO A 24 -4.00 -15.61 2.63
C PRO A 24 -3.50 -14.47 1.76
N LEU A 25 -3.69 -13.23 2.22
CA LEU A 25 -3.18 -12.02 1.59
C LEU A 25 -2.02 -11.46 2.40
N VAL A 26 -1.00 -10.95 1.72
CA VAL A 26 0.10 -10.23 2.36
C VAL A 26 0.06 -8.78 1.88
N ALA A 27 -0.09 -7.84 2.79
CA ALA A 27 -0.14 -6.41 2.50
C ALA A 27 1.10 -5.70 3.05
N ALA A 28 1.80 -4.96 2.19
CA ALA A 28 2.86 -4.05 2.61
C ALA A 28 2.23 -2.74 3.12
N VAL A 29 2.40 -2.45 4.40
CA VAL A 29 1.75 -1.32 5.08
C VAL A 29 2.80 -0.38 5.66
N SER A 30 2.82 0.86 5.16
CA SER A 30 3.78 1.89 5.59
C SER A 30 3.29 2.75 6.75
N GLY A 31 2.02 2.62 7.16
CA GLY A 31 1.38 3.50 8.14
C GLY A 31 0.71 4.75 7.54
N GLY A 32 0.92 5.02 6.27
CA GLY A 32 0.21 6.10 5.56
C GLY A 32 -1.25 5.73 5.24
N PRO A 33 -2.10 6.74 4.97
CA PRO A 33 -3.56 6.55 4.82
C PRO A 33 -3.94 5.53 3.77
N ASP A 34 -3.27 5.50 2.62
CA ASP A 34 -3.61 4.57 1.53
C ASP A 34 -3.23 3.13 1.87
N SER A 35 -2.09 2.93 2.54
CA SER A 35 -1.67 1.59 2.97
C SER A 35 -2.56 1.06 4.11
N LEU A 36 -3.05 1.94 4.98
CA LEU A 36 -4.02 1.57 6.01
C LEU A 36 -5.41 1.28 5.41
N ALA A 37 -5.84 2.03 4.38
CA ALA A 37 -7.04 1.74 3.63
C ALA A 37 -6.94 0.40 2.91
N LEU A 38 -5.80 0.09 2.28
CA LEU A 38 -5.54 -1.22 1.70
C LEU A 38 -5.70 -2.34 2.74
N LEU A 39 -5.10 -2.18 3.92
CA LEU A 39 -5.19 -3.18 4.99
C LEU A 39 -6.65 -3.43 5.39
N ALA A 40 -7.42 -2.37 5.62
CA ALA A 40 -8.83 -2.47 5.98
C ALA A 40 -9.66 -3.20 4.89
N LEU A 41 -9.45 -2.83 3.61
CA LEU A 41 -10.12 -3.45 2.48
C LEU A 41 -9.70 -4.92 2.28
N ALA A 42 -8.42 -5.24 2.46
CA ALA A 42 -7.95 -6.62 2.42
C ALA A 42 -8.62 -7.48 3.49
N CYS A 43 -8.74 -6.97 4.72
CA CYS A 43 -9.45 -7.68 5.80
C CYS A 43 -10.95 -7.81 5.51
N ALA A 44 -11.57 -6.80 4.89
CA ALA A 44 -12.98 -6.84 4.50
C ALA A 44 -13.31 -7.89 3.44
N THR A 45 -12.30 -8.46 2.75
CA THR A 45 -12.49 -9.63 1.86
C THR A 45 -12.85 -10.91 2.61
N GLY A 46 -12.72 -10.94 3.95
CA GLY A 46 -12.91 -12.14 4.77
C GLY A 46 -11.75 -13.13 4.75
N ARG A 47 -10.66 -12.82 4.05
CA ARG A 47 -9.45 -13.66 3.96
C ARG A 47 -8.51 -13.39 5.13
N THR A 48 -7.65 -14.36 5.45
CA THR A 48 -6.55 -14.14 6.39
C THR A 48 -5.57 -13.12 5.81
N VAL A 49 -5.23 -12.08 6.57
CA VAL A 49 -4.32 -11.01 6.14
C VAL A 49 -3.10 -10.94 7.05
N LEU A 50 -1.92 -10.83 6.43
CA LEU A 50 -0.66 -10.48 7.09
C LEU A 50 -0.27 -9.05 6.68
N ALA A 51 -0.25 -8.12 7.62
CA ALA A 51 0.29 -6.79 7.45
C ALA A 51 1.80 -6.82 7.69
N VAL A 52 2.59 -6.49 6.68
CA VAL A 52 4.05 -6.41 6.77
C VAL A 52 4.47 -4.95 6.72
N HIS A 53 5.09 -4.47 7.79
CA HIS A 53 5.74 -3.16 7.83
C HIS A 53 7.24 -3.33 7.62
N VAL A 54 7.81 -2.58 6.68
CA VAL A 54 9.27 -2.60 6.44
C VAL A 54 9.86 -1.26 6.87
N ASP A 55 10.60 -1.28 7.98
CA ASP A 55 11.39 -0.14 8.45
C ASP A 55 12.72 -0.06 7.71
N HIS A 56 13.02 1.11 7.16
CA HIS A 56 14.28 1.38 6.47
C HIS A 56 15.36 1.97 7.38
N GLY A 57 15.02 2.30 8.63
CA GLY A 57 15.94 2.96 9.57
C GLY A 57 16.44 4.33 9.13
N LEU A 58 15.86 4.94 8.08
CA LEU A 58 16.32 6.18 7.48
C LEU A 58 15.79 7.44 8.17
N ARG A 59 14.78 7.31 9.03
CA ARG A 59 14.15 8.45 9.71
C ARG A 59 14.10 8.22 11.22
N PRO A 60 14.41 9.23 12.04
CA PRO A 60 14.05 9.21 13.45
C PRO A 60 12.53 9.08 13.56
N GLY A 61 12.04 8.11 14.33
CA GLY A 61 10.59 7.89 14.52
C GLY A 61 9.97 6.79 13.67
N SER A 62 10.73 6.07 12.83
CA SER A 62 10.22 4.92 12.07
C SER A 62 9.62 3.80 12.94
N ALA A 63 10.06 3.68 14.19
CA ALA A 63 9.45 2.78 15.17
C ALA A 63 7.98 3.13 15.46
N ALA A 64 7.62 4.42 15.52
CA ALA A 64 6.24 4.86 15.74
C ALA A 64 5.31 4.49 14.55
N GLU A 65 5.83 4.41 13.34
CA GLU A 65 5.07 3.94 12.17
C GLU A 65 4.71 2.45 12.32
N ALA A 66 5.62 1.63 12.84
CA ALA A 66 5.34 0.22 13.12
C ALA A 66 4.22 0.04 14.15
N ASP A 67 4.19 0.88 15.20
CA ASP A 67 3.13 0.85 16.22
C ASP A 67 1.77 1.20 15.63
N VAL A 68 1.70 2.19 14.73
CA VAL A 68 0.47 2.56 14.00
C VAL A 68 -0.05 1.38 13.18
N VAL A 69 0.86 0.70 12.47
CA VAL A 69 0.48 -0.46 11.65
C VAL A 69 0.05 -1.64 12.51
N ALA A 70 0.75 -1.91 13.61
CA ALA A 70 0.38 -2.96 14.56
C ALA A 70 -1.02 -2.74 15.17
N ALA A 71 -1.30 -1.50 15.59
CA ALA A 71 -2.62 -1.14 16.13
C ALA A 71 -3.73 -1.29 15.09
N ALA A 72 -3.48 -0.86 13.84
CA ALA A 72 -4.43 -1.02 12.76
C ALA A 72 -4.66 -2.50 12.41
N ALA A 73 -3.60 -3.31 12.36
CA ALA A 73 -3.70 -4.74 12.12
C ALA A 73 -4.56 -5.43 13.18
N ALA A 74 -4.30 -5.13 14.47
CA ALA A 74 -5.10 -5.66 15.57
C ALA A 74 -6.58 -5.25 15.46
N ARG A 75 -6.85 -3.99 15.11
CA ARG A 75 -8.22 -3.47 14.92
C ARG A 75 -8.99 -4.18 13.81
N PHE A 76 -8.34 -4.51 12.71
CA PHE A 76 -8.97 -5.17 11.56
C PHE A 76 -8.86 -6.71 11.58
N GLY A 77 -8.26 -7.29 12.61
CA GLY A 77 -8.10 -8.75 12.74
C GLY A 77 -7.02 -9.33 11.84
N ALA A 78 -6.06 -8.52 11.38
CA ALA A 78 -4.90 -8.98 10.64
C ALA A 78 -3.75 -9.39 11.56
N ARG A 79 -2.90 -10.30 11.08
CA ARG A 79 -1.59 -10.55 11.69
C ARG A 79 -0.63 -9.43 11.33
N PHE A 80 0.33 -9.13 12.21
CA PHE A 80 1.33 -8.09 12.00
C PHE A 80 2.74 -8.67 12.04
N GLU A 81 3.59 -8.18 11.15
CA GLU A 81 5.02 -8.49 11.13
C GLU A 81 5.82 -7.23 10.75
N ALA A 82 6.79 -6.86 11.58
CA ALA A 82 7.76 -5.83 11.27
C ALA A 82 9.04 -6.45 10.71
N ARG A 83 9.57 -5.88 9.62
CA ARG A 83 10.84 -6.26 9.00
C ARG A 83 11.75 -5.04 8.94
N ARG A 84 13.03 -5.24 9.09
CA ARG A 84 14.02 -4.17 8.95
C ARG A 84 14.79 -4.34 7.66
N ALA A 85 14.83 -3.29 6.83
CA ALA A 85 15.64 -3.26 5.64
C ALA A 85 16.98 -2.59 5.94
N GLU A 86 18.07 -3.29 5.68
CA GLU A 86 19.40 -2.70 5.73
C GLU A 86 19.70 -2.03 4.39
N VAL A 87 19.86 -0.71 4.42
CA VAL A 87 20.20 0.08 3.25
C VAL A 87 21.61 0.63 3.45
N ALA A 88 22.59 0.06 2.74
CA ALA A 88 23.95 0.56 2.81
C ALA A 88 24.04 2.01 2.28
N PRO A 89 24.90 2.88 2.83
CA PRO A 89 25.08 4.25 2.36
C PRO A 89 25.61 4.28 0.91
N GLY A 90 25.24 5.32 0.15
CA GLY A 90 25.70 5.50 -1.23
C GLY A 90 24.72 6.31 -2.08
N PRO A 91 25.05 6.57 -3.36
CA PRO A 91 24.18 7.29 -4.28
C PRO A 91 22.86 6.54 -4.47
N ASP A 92 21.81 7.26 -4.92
CA ASP A 92 20.47 6.70 -5.17
C ASP A 92 19.84 5.99 -3.98
N LEU A 93 19.95 6.60 -2.79
CA LEU A 93 19.48 6.03 -1.53
C LEU A 93 18.00 5.58 -1.60
N GLU A 94 17.13 6.37 -2.24
CA GLU A 94 15.70 6.03 -2.41
C GLU A 94 15.49 4.77 -3.26
N ALA A 95 16.18 4.65 -4.38
CA ALA A 95 16.08 3.48 -5.26
C ALA A 95 16.61 2.21 -4.57
N ARG A 96 17.63 2.36 -3.73
CA ARG A 96 18.21 1.26 -2.96
C ARG A 96 17.30 0.85 -1.81
N ALA A 97 16.74 1.80 -1.08
CA ALA A 97 15.74 1.56 -0.04
C ALA A 97 14.51 0.86 -0.62
N ARG A 98 14.04 1.31 -1.79
CA ARG A 98 12.94 0.66 -2.50
C ARG A 98 13.27 -0.79 -2.88
N ARG A 99 14.46 -1.07 -3.44
CA ARG A 99 14.90 -2.43 -3.76
C ARG A 99 15.02 -3.32 -2.52
N ALA A 100 15.64 -2.82 -1.45
CA ALA A 100 15.79 -3.53 -0.19
C ALA A 100 14.41 -3.89 0.41
N ARG A 101 13.44 -2.96 0.35
CA ARG A 101 12.06 -3.21 0.80
C ARG A 101 11.41 -4.35 0.01
N TYR A 102 11.44 -4.28 -1.32
CA TYR A 102 10.81 -5.30 -2.13
C TYR A 102 11.49 -6.67 -2.02
N GLY A 103 12.80 -6.70 -1.76
CA GLY A 103 13.53 -7.95 -1.49
C GLY A 103 13.09 -8.67 -0.21
N LEU A 104 12.48 -7.94 0.73
CA LEU A 104 11.93 -8.50 1.98
C LEU A 104 10.45 -8.91 1.88
N LEU A 105 9.79 -8.61 0.75
CA LEU A 105 8.37 -8.87 0.57
C LEU A 105 8.17 -10.07 -0.36
N PRO A 106 7.15 -10.89 -0.12
CA PRO A 106 6.86 -12.03 -1.00
C PRO A 106 6.32 -11.58 -2.34
N THR A 107 6.45 -12.43 -3.36
CA THR A 107 5.78 -12.27 -4.64
C THR A 107 4.26 -12.21 -4.43
N GLY A 108 3.59 -11.32 -5.15
CA GLY A 108 2.16 -11.11 -5.01
C GLY A 108 1.76 -10.24 -3.82
N VAL A 109 2.72 -9.58 -3.16
CA VAL A 109 2.43 -8.63 -2.08
C VAL A 109 1.53 -7.49 -2.57
N LEU A 110 0.53 -7.17 -1.75
CA LEU A 110 -0.38 -6.06 -2.02
C LEU A 110 0.24 -4.74 -1.58
N THR A 111 0.07 -3.69 -2.37
CA THR A 111 0.53 -2.33 -2.04
C THR A 111 -0.58 -1.29 -2.23
N GLY A 112 -0.53 -0.24 -1.40
CA GLY A 112 -1.56 0.79 -1.32
C GLY A 112 -1.41 1.91 -2.34
N HIS A 113 -1.06 1.61 -3.61
CA HIS A 113 -1.05 2.62 -4.66
C HIS A 113 -2.46 2.86 -5.19
N THR A 114 -2.82 4.12 -5.37
CA THR A 114 -4.14 4.59 -5.83
C THR A 114 -4.09 5.13 -7.27
N ALA A 115 -5.25 5.51 -7.81
CA ALA A 115 -5.32 6.14 -9.13
C ALA A 115 -4.55 7.49 -9.18
N ASP A 116 -4.48 8.20 -8.06
CA ASP A 116 -3.73 9.46 -7.99
C ASP A 116 -2.22 9.20 -8.08
N ASP A 117 -1.71 8.14 -7.44
CA ASP A 117 -0.31 7.72 -7.55
C ASP A 117 0.03 7.27 -8.97
N GLN A 118 -0.91 6.59 -9.65
CA GLN A 118 -0.78 6.19 -11.04
C GLN A 118 -0.65 7.42 -11.95
N ALA A 119 -1.54 8.39 -11.78
CA ALA A 119 -1.53 9.63 -12.56
C ALA A 119 -0.22 10.42 -12.35
N GLU A 120 0.25 10.51 -11.12
CA GLU A 120 1.53 11.14 -10.77
C GLU A 120 2.70 10.42 -11.45
N THR A 121 2.73 9.10 -11.40
CA THR A 121 3.77 8.29 -12.03
C THR A 121 3.81 8.52 -13.54
N VAL A 122 2.66 8.50 -14.22
CA VAL A 122 2.56 8.76 -15.67
C VAL A 122 3.04 10.17 -16.00
N LEU A 123 2.61 11.18 -15.23
CA LEU A 123 3.01 12.56 -15.46
C LEU A 123 4.52 12.77 -15.30
N LEU A 124 5.12 12.22 -14.25
CA LEU A 124 6.56 12.28 -14.02
C LEU A 124 7.35 11.61 -15.15
N ASN A 125 6.88 10.47 -15.64
CA ASN A 125 7.51 9.77 -16.76
C ASN A 125 7.43 10.57 -18.05
N LEU A 126 6.28 11.23 -18.31
CA LEU A 126 6.10 12.16 -19.44
C LEU A 126 7.10 13.31 -19.40
N LEU A 127 7.21 13.97 -18.24
CA LEU A 127 8.14 15.09 -18.04
C LEU A 127 9.62 14.70 -18.20
N ARG A 128 9.95 13.43 -17.95
CA ARG A 128 11.30 12.86 -18.15
C ARG A 128 11.54 12.37 -19.59
N GLY A 129 10.59 12.56 -20.50
CA GLY A 129 10.71 12.10 -21.88
C GLY A 129 10.63 10.58 -22.06
N ALA A 130 9.97 9.89 -21.17
CA ALA A 130 9.79 8.46 -21.28
C ALA A 130 8.92 8.08 -22.49
N GLY A 131 9.31 7.01 -23.19
CA GLY A 131 8.54 6.45 -24.28
C GLY A 131 7.24 5.76 -23.83
N VAL A 132 6.60 5.04 -24.76
CA VAL A 132 5.28 4.39 -24.52
C VAL A 132 5.26 3.51 -23.27
N ASP A 133 6.34 2.79 -22.98
CA ASP A 133 6.44 1.95 -21.77
C ASP A 133 6.40 2.76 -20.46
N GLY A 134 6.97 3.96 -20.46
CA GLY A 134 6.90 4.86 -19.30
C GLY A 134 5.52 5.44 -19.07
N LEU A 135 4.71 5.58 -20.13
CA LEU A 135 3.33 6.05 -20.06
C LEU A 135 2.35 4.98 -19.55
N ALA A 136 2.75 3.72 -19.57
CA ALA A 136 1.94 2.63 -19.03
C ALA A 136 1.76 2.70 -17.49
N GLY A 137 2.52 3.58 -16.81
CA GLY A 137 2.45 3.76 -15.36
C GLY A 137 2.87 2.52 -14.57
N MET A 138 2.23 2.32 -13.41
CA MET A 138 2.50 1.15 -12.57
C MET A 138 1.83 -0.09 -13.16
N ARG A 139 2.64 -1.07 -13.52
CA ARG A 139 2.15 -2.37 -14.00
C ARG A 139 1.85 -3.28 -12.81
N THR A 140 0.71 -3.94 -12.84
CA THR A 140 0.42 -5.07 -11.95
C THR A 140 1.18 -6.28 -12.48
N GLY A 141 2.26 -6.64 -11.79
CA GLY A 141 3.11 -7.78 -12.18
C GLY A 141 3.02 -8.93 -11.18
N SER A 142 3.70 -10.03 -11.47
CA SER A 142 3.78 -11.19 -10.58
C SER A 142 4.41 -10.89 -9.22
N VAL A 143 5.17 -9.82 -9.10
CA VAL A 143 5.91 -9.45 -7.87
C VAL A 143 5.06 -8.57 -6.96
N VAL A 144 4.29 -7.62 -7.51
CA VAL A 144 3.51 -6.65 -6.72
C VAL A 144 2.11 -6.51 -7.30
N VAL A 145 1.10 -6.49 -6.43
CA VAL A 145 -0.30 -6.29 -6.81
C VAL A 145 -0.79 -4.97 -6.22
N HIS A 146 -1.56 -4.21 -7.00
CA HIS A 146 -2.13 -2.91 -6.62
C HIS A 146 -3.66 -2.97 -6.55
N PRO A 147 -4.26 -3.57 -5.51
CA PRO A 147 -5.70 -3.84 -5.49
C PRO A 147 -6.56 -2.58 -5.52
N ILE A 148 -6.06 -1.48 -4.96
CA ILE A 148 -6.79 -0.22 -4.80
C ILE A 148 -6.42 0.82 -5.87
N LEU A 149 -5.75 0.40 -6.96
CA LEU A 149 -5.33 1.30 -8.03
C LEU A 149 -6.50 2.03 -8.71
N GLY A 150 -7.69 1.45 -8.70
CA GLY A 150 -8.93 2.06 -9.22
C GLY A 150 -9.58 3.08 -8.27
N LEU A 151 -9.09 3.24 -7.06
CA LEU A 151 -9.63 4.17 -6.07
C LEU A 151 -8.95 5.52 -6.16
N ARG A 152 -9.70 6.59 -5.87
CA ARG A 152 -9.17 7.95 -5.75
C ARG A 152 -9.23 8.43 -4.31
N ARG A 153 -8.24 9.24 -3.90
CA ARG A 153 -8.31 9.97 -2.63
C ARG A 153 -9.40 11.04 -2.73
N LYS A 154 -10.33 11.06 -1.78
CA LYS A 154 -11.24 12.19 -1.63
C LYS A 154 -10.42 13.38 -1.13
N ARG A 155 -10.16 14.39 -1.97
CA ARG A 155 -9.59 15.67 -1.52
C ARG A 155 -10.57 16.28 -0.52
N ARG A 156 -10.16 16.48 0.73
CA ARG A 156 -10.89 17.40 1.59
C ARG A 156 -10.81 18.77 0.92
N SER A 157 -11.93 19.29 0.45
CA SER A 157 -12.02 20.69 0.10
C SER A 157 -11.69 21.47 1.37
N ARG A 158 -10.57 22.21 1.36
CA ARG A 158 -10.38 23.28 2.32
C ARG A 158 -11.37 24.41 1.90
N LEU A 159 -12.56 24.31 2.39
CA LEU A 159 -13.54 25.40 2.43
C LEU A 159 -14.16 25.29 3.81
N ASP A 160 -13.76 26.24 4.59
CA ASP A 160 -14.19 26.85 5.83
C ASP A 160 -13.14 26.82 6.93
#